data_8ea297219856f24784eda5874e822842
#
_entry.id   8ea297219856f24784eda5874e822842
#
_cell.length_a   1.000
_cell.length_b   1.000
_cell.length_c   1.000
_cell.angle_alpha   90.00
_cell.angle_beta   90.00
_cell.angle_gamma   90.00
#
_symmetry.space_group_name_H-M   'P 1'
#
loop_
_entity.id
_entity.type
_entity.pdbx_description
1 polymer ?
#
loop_
_entity_poly.entity_id
_entity_poly.type
_entity_poly.pdbx_seq_one_letter_code
_entity_poly.pdbx_strand_id
1 'polypeptide(L)'
;KEGKAGLPRFREGMNQLLDQIDKLGAKSILLSPIEQMGGATPEYIAQRNQDIKLYSDEIKAISAARKKQFIDVLTPLKDYNQKTSLSENGIHLNETGYYVLAEAIEKALGLTSNLAPLEINVGKQGVETKLTVRESGDKKDITSYKFAVAPAYLPLPIPAGTKLGEGQKIKVTGLKKGFYALTINGEEVLSASAQKWAEGLEIKQGDSYNQSHQLRELITKKNELFFYQYRPQNRTYILGFRSYEQGRHSVGLDELSLIIHWLESQIATSVVPKAQIFQLKEIK
;
A
#
# COMPACT_ATOMS: atom_id res chain seq x y z
N LYS A 1 21.82 13.85 -17.41
CA LYS A 1 22.70 14.23 -18.54
C LYS A 1 24.17 14.38 -18.11
N GLU A 2 24.47 14.59 -16.84
CA GLU A 2 25.82 14.88 -16.34
C GLU A 2 26.51 13.63 -15.74
N GLY A 3 25.77 12.53 -15.52
CA GLY A 3 26.31 11.28 -15.00
C GLY A 3 27.20 11.51 -13.76
N LYS A 4 28.36 10.91 -13.73
CA LYS A 4 29.35 11.05 -12.64
C LYS A 4 29.82 12.50 -12.41
N ALA A 5 29.89 13.32 -13.45
CA ALA A 5 30.34 14.71 -13.34
C ALA A 5 29.36 15.59 -12.52
N GLY A 6 28.08 15.24 -12.48
CA GLY A 6 27.06 15.96 -11.70
C GLY A 6 27.03 15.66 -10.21
N LEU A 7 27.70 14.60 -9.74
CA LEU A 7 27.66 14.15 -8.34
C LEU A 7 28.10 15.23 -7.32
N PRO A 8 29.16 15.99 -7.52
CA PRO A 8 29.57 17.01 -6.55
C PRO A 8 28.47 18.05 -6.32
N ARG A 9 27.89 18.57 -7.41
CA ARG A 9 26.79 19.55 -7.34
C ARG A 9 25.53 18.95 -6.74
N PHE A 10 25.22 17.70 -7.04
CA PHE A 10 24.11 16.99 -6.44
C PHE A 10 24.29 16.84 -4.91
N ARG A 11 25.49 16.42 -4.46
CA ARG A 11 25.83 16.27 -3.05
C ARG A 11 25.67 17.60 -2.32
N GLU A 12 26.19 18.68 -2.88
CA GLU A 12 26.06 20.02 -2.29
C GLU A 12 24.59 20.43 -2.15
N GLY A 13 23.80 20.32 -3.25
CA GLY A 13 22.40 20.68 -3.24
C GLY A 13 21.56 19.84 -2.28
N MET A 14 21.83 18.53 -2.18
CA MET A 14 21.16 17.66 -1.22
C MET A 14 21.50 18.06 0.23
N ASN A 15 22.75 18.39 0.53
CA ASN A 15 23.11 18.84 1.86
C ASN A 15 22.45 20.16 2.22
N GLN A 16 22.45 21.14 1.31
CA GLN A 16 21.75 22.40 1.52
C GLN A 16 20.24 22.20 1.76
N LEU A 17 19.58 21.33 0.99
CA LEU A 17 18.17 20.99 1.19
C LEU A 17 17.94 20.38 2.58
N LEU A 18 18.76 19.41 2.95
CA LEU A 18 18.65 18.75 4.25
C LEU A 18 18.92 19.70 5.43
N ASP A 19 19.83 20.66 5.26
CA ASP A 19 20.06 21.72 6.26
C ASP A 19 18.83 22.60 6.49
N GLN A 20 18.09 22.91 5.42
CA GLN A 20 16.83 23.67 5.55
C GLN A 20 15.73 22.83 6.22
N ILE A 21 15.62 21.55 5.87
CA ILE A 21 14.66 20.64 6.51
C ILE A 21 14.97 20.49 8.01
N ASP A 22 16.24 20.33 8.35
CA ASP A 22 16.69 20.19 9.75
C ASP A 22 16.42 21.46 10.57
N LYS A 23 16.60 22.65 9.98
CA LYS A 23 16.25 23.93 10.63
C LYS A 23 14.75 24.05 10.95
N LEU A 24 13.90 23.42 10.14
CA LEU A 24 12.46 23.36 10.39
C LEU A 24 12.07 22.31 11.44
N GLY A 25 13.02 21.55 11.99
CA GLY A 25 12.77 20.48 12.93
C GLY A 25 12.09 19.25 12.34
N ALA A 26 12.01 19.15 11.00
CA ALA A 26 11.37 18.04 10.33
C ALA A 26 12.29 16.82 10.26
N LYS A 27 11.72 15.64 10.47
CA LYS A 27 12.41 14.37 10.25
C LYS A 27 12.35 14.01 8.77
N SER A 28 13.48 13.67 8.16
CA SER A 28 13.56 13.25 6.77
C SER A 28 13.98 11.79 6.66
N ILE A 29 13.32 11.08 5.74
CA ILE A 29 13.67 9.74 5.27
C ILE A 29 14.06 9.89 3.81
N LEU A 30 15.22 9.39 3.43
CA LEU A 30 15.71 9.46 2.06
C LEU A 30 15.40 8.14 1.35
N LEU A 31 14.86 8.24 0.14
CA LEU A 31 14.59 7.06 -0.70
C LEU A 31 15.58 7.04 -1.87
N SER A 32 15.94 5.83 -2.31
CA SER A 32 16.59 5.69 -3.61
C SER A 32 15.66 6.12 -4.74
N PRO A 33 16.15 6.62 -5.86
CA PRO A 33 15.36 6.73 -7.10
C PRO A 33 15.01 5.33 -7.61
N ILE A 34 14.04 5.26 -8.52
CA ILE A 34 13.67 4.02 -9.22
C ILE A 34 14.33 3.96 -10.62
N GLU A 35 14.56 2.76 -11.15
CA GLU A 35 15.07 2.58 -12.50
C GLU A 35 14.09 3.06 -13.57
N GLN A 36 14.62 3.51 -14.70
CA GLN A 36 13.82 3.65 -15.91
C GLN A 36 13.56 2.24 -16.48
N MET A 37 12.28 1.90 -16.64
CA MET A 37 11.80 0.55 -16.96
C MET A 37 11.44 0.36 -18.44
N GLY A 38 11.47 1.44 -19.23
CA GLY A 38 11.10 1.45 -20.64
C GLY A 38 11.02 2.86 -21.23
N GLY A 39 10.32 3.02 -22.34
CA GLY A 39 10.06 4.32 -22.96
C GLY A 39 11.25 4.93 -23.73
N ALA A 40 12.34 4.16 -23.93
CA ALA A 40 13.53 4.57 -24.68
C ALA A 40 14.28 3.35 -25.24
N THR A 41 15.38 3.58 -25.98
CA THR A 41 16.21 2.47 -26.47
C THR A 41 16.90 1.72 -25.33
N PRO A 42 17.20 0.42 -25.48
CA PRO A 42 17.87 -0.37 -24.45
C PRO A 42 19.20 0.25 -23.98
N GLU A 43 19.98 0.80 -24.89
CA GLU A 43 21.29 1.42 -24.61
C GLU A 43 21.11 2.67 -23.74
N TYR A 44 20.12 3.51 -24.05
CA TYR A 44 19.79 4.69 -23.26
C TYR A 44 19.31 4.30 -21.85
N ILE A 45 18.43 3.29 -21.74
CA ILE A 45 17.94 2.79 -20.47
C ILE A 45 19.08 2.24 -19.62
N ALA A 46 19.99 1.45 -20.22
CA ALA A 46 21.14 0.89 -19.51
C ALA A 46 22.05 2.00 -18.95
N GLN A 47 22.39 2.99 -19.77
CA GLN A 47 23.21 4.13 -19.33
C GLN A 47 22.49 4.94 -18.25
N ARG A 48 21.19 5.19 -18.43
CA ARG A 48 20.37 5.93 -17.45
C ARG A 48 20.32 5.22 -16.10
N ASN A 49 20.18 3.91 -16.12
CA ASN A 49 20.10 3.11 -14.89
C ASN A 49 21.45 2.99 -14.18
N GLN A 50 22.58 3.03 -14.91
CA GLN A 50 23.89 3.18 -14.30
C GLN A 50 24.01 4.53 -13.56
N ASP A 51 23.57 5.62 -14.18
CA ASP A 51 23.56 6.93 -13.54
C ASP A 51 22.63 6.94 -12.32
N ILE A 52 21.42 6.37 -12.43
CA ILE A 52 20.46 6.26 -11.32
C ILE A 52 21.09 5.52 -10.14
N LYS A 53 21.79 4.42 -10.38
CA LYS A 53 22.50 3.69 -9.32
C LYS A 53 23.58 4.54 -8.66
N LEU A 54 24.37 5.27 -9.43
CA LEU A 54 25.38 6.21 -8.91
C LEU A 54 24.77 7.23 -7.94
N TYR A 55 23.64 7.82 -8.31
CA TYR A 55 22.95 8.80 -7.48
C TYR A 55 22.26 8.16 -6.28
N SER A 56 21.77 6.92 -6.41
CA SER A 56 21.25 6.14 -5.29
C SER A 56 22.33 5.87 -4.24
N ASP A 57 23.52 5.45 -4.67
CA ASP A 57 24.66 5.21 -3.78
C ASP A 57 25.08 6.51 -3.08
N GLU A 58 25.05 7.64 -3.78
CA GLU A 58 25.33 8.95 -3.20
C GLU A 58 24.28 9.37 -2.15
N ILE A 59 23.00 9.18 -2.41
CA ILE A 59 21.91 9.44 -1.43
C ILE A 59 22.13 8.59 -0.19
N LYS A 60 22.48 7.32 -0.35
CA LYS A 60 22.76 6.41 0.76
C LYS A 60 23.96 6.90 1.59
N ALA A 61 25.04 7.36 0.93
CA ALA A 61 26.21 7.91 1.60
C ALA A 61 25.89 9.18 2.40
N ILE A 62 25.14 10.11 1.80
CA ILE A 62 24.66 11.34 2.48
C ILE A 62 23.79 10.97 3.68
N SER A 63 22.88 10.03 3.53
CA SER A 63 22.01 9.56 4.59
C SER A 63 22.80 9.03 5.78
N ALA A 64 23.80 8.18 5.52
CA ALA A 64 24.69 7.63 6.55
C ALA A 64 25.48 8.73 7.27
N ALA A 65 26.08 9.66 6.50
CA ALA A 65 26.87 10.76 7.06
C ALA A 65 26.03 11.68 7.96
N ARG A 66 24.75 11.87 7.62
CA ARG A 66 23.82 12.73 8.37
C ARG A 66 22.96 11.97 9.40
N LYS A 67 23.20 10.67 9.60
CA LYS A 67 22.44 9.79 10.50
C LYS A 67 20.93 9.83 10.21
N LYS A 68 20.58 9.87 8.94
CA LYS A 68 19.19 9.83 8.48
C LYS A 68 18.84 8.42 7.97
N GLN A 69 17.57 8.06 8.05
CA GLN A 69 17.11 6.79 7.51
C GLN A 69 17.15 6.82 5.98
N PHE A 70 17.66 5.73 5.39
CA PHE A 70 17.64 5.49 3.94
C PHE A 70 16.78 4.27 3.65
N ILE A 71 15.91 4.37 2.64
CA ILE A 71 15.11 3.27 2.15
C ILE A 71 15.51 2.98 0.70
N ASP A 72 15.99 1.78 0.46
CA ASP A 72 16.24 1.26 -0.88
C ASP A 72 14.92 0.75 -1.48
N VAL A 73 14.37 1.51 -2.41
CA VAL A 73 13.21 1.11 -3.21
C VAL A 73 13.62 0.66 -4.62
N LEU A 74 14.87 0.94 -5.02
CA LEU A 74 15.39 0.58 -6.35
C LEU A 74 15.46 -0.94 -6.51
N THR A 75 16.11 -1.62 -5.57
CA THR A 75 16.31 -3.08 -5.63
C THR A 75 15.01 -3.86 -5.69
N PRO A 76 14.05 -3.69 -4.76
CA PRO A 76 12.79 -4.44 -4.82
C PRO A 76 11.98 -4.17 -6.09
N LEU A 77 11.89 -2.92 -6.56
CA LEU A 77 11.17 -2.62 -7.79
C LEU A 77 11.83 -3.25 -9.02
N LYS A 78 13.16 -3.21 -9.10
CA LYS A 78 13.92 -3.85 -10.18
C LYS A 78 13.64 -5.36 -10.25
N ASP A 79 13.69 -6.03 -9.09
CA ASP A 79 13.49 -7.49 -9.00
C ASP A 79 12.06 -7.90 -9.42
N TYR A 80 11.07 -7.09 -9.05
CA TYR A 80 9.68 -7.33 -9.46
C TYR A 80 9.45 -7.01 -10.95
N ASN A 81 10.04 -5.94 -11.47
CA ASN A 81 9.89 -5.55 -12.87
C ASN A 81 10.40 -6.60 -13.87
N GLN A 82 11.31 -7.48 -13.44
CA GLN A 82 11.73 -8.64 -14.25
C GLN A 82 10.62 -9.67 -14.47
N LYS A 83 9.62 -9.70 -13.60
CA LYS A 83 8.51 -10.66 -13.60
C LYS A 83 7.20 -10.08 -14.14
N THR A 84 6.97 -8.82 -13.89
CA THR A 84 5.72 -8.13 -14.21
C THR A 84 6.01 -6.64 -14.43
N SER A 85 5.46 -6.04 -15.49
CA SER A 85 5.62 -4.61 -15.73
C SER A 85 5.07 -3.78 -14.57
N LEU A 86 5.91 -2.91 -14.02
CA LEU A 86 5.57 -2.00 -12.92
C LEU A 86 5.34 -0.57 -13.39
N SER A 87 5.34 -0.32 -14.68
CA SER A 87 5.31 1.02 -15.24
C SER A 87 4.31 1.12 -16.39
N GLU A 88 3.68 2.29 -16.56
CA GLU A 88 2.80 2.61 -17.68
C GLU A 88 3.60 3.01 -18.94
N ASN A 89 4.68 3.77 -18.76
CA ASN A 89 5.44 4.37 -19.84
C ASN A 89 6.95 4.27 -19.66
N GLY A 90 7.39 3.38 -18.78
CA GLY A 90 8.81 3.18 -18.46
C GLY A 90 9.36 4.11 -17.36
N ILE A 91 8.59 5.12 -16.93
CA ILE A 91 9.02 6.11 -15.93
C ILE A 91 8.02 6.20 -14.77
N HIS A 92 6.73 6.26 -15.08
CA HIS A 92 5.68 6.36 -14.08
C HIS A 92 5.19 4.96 -13.69
N LEU A 93 5.12 4.72 -12.39
CA LEU A 93 4.61 3.47 -11.88
C LEU A 93 3.12 3.31 -12.19
N ASN A 94 2.73 2.10 -12.56
CA ASN A 94 1.33 1.68 -12.61
C ASN A 94 0.84 1.25 -11.22
N GLU A 95 -0.40 0.80 -11.10
CA GLU A 95 -0.98 0.35 -9.84
C GLU A 95 -0.14 -0.73 -9.15
N THR A 96 0.33 -1.71 -9.91
CA THR A 96 1.21 -2.79 -9.42
C THR A 96 2.54 -2.25 -8.91
N GLY A 97 3.14 -1.30 -9.64
CA GLY A 97 4.37 -0.65 -9.24
C GLY A 97 4.23 0.14 -7.94
N TYR A 98 3.13 0.87 -7.76
CA TYR A 98 2.86 1.56 -6.49
C TYR A 98 2.61 0.59 -5.34
N TYR A 99 1.97 -0.56 -5.60
CA TYR A 99 1.81 -1.60 -4.59
C TYR A 99 3.17 -2.13 -4.10
N VAL A 100 4.06 -2.50 -5.02
CA VAL A 100 5.43 -3.00 -4.71
C VAL A 100 6.24 -1.93 -3.98
N LEU A 101 6.11 -0.66 -4.39
CA LEU A 101 6.75 0.47 -3.71
C LEU A 101 6.27 0.62 -2.26
N ALA A 102 4.95 0.55 -2.04
CA ALA A 102 4.37 0.65 -0.70
C ALA A 102 4.85 -0.51 0.19
N GLU A 103 4.82 -1.74 -0.31
CA GLU A 103 5.31 -2.93 0.41
C GLU A 103 6.79 -2.79 0.79
N ALA A 104 7.63 -2.28 -0.12
CA ALA A 104 9.06 -2.05 0.15
C ALA A 104 9.27 -0.99 1.24
N ILE A 105 8.49 0.09 1.23
CA ILE A 105 8.55 1.15 2.25
C ILE A 105 8.06 0.63 3.59
N GLU A 106 6.93 -0.06 3.65
CA GLU A 106 6.41 -0.65 4.90
C GLU A 106 7.43 -1.59 5.54
N LYS A 107 8.02 -2.47 4.74
CA LYS A 107 9.05 -3.39 5.20
C LYS A 107 10.27 -2.67 5.75
N ALA A 108 10.73 -1.63 5.07
CA ALA A 108 11.90 -0.86 5.50
C ALA A 108 11.64 -0.02 6.77
N LEU A 109 10.38 0.36 7.00
CA LEU A 109 9.95 1.06 8.21
C LEU A 109 9.64 0.10 9.39
N GLY A 110 9.72 -1.21 9.16
CA GLY A 110 9.34 -2.20 10.17
C GLY A 110 7.82 -2.25 10.42
N LEU A 111 7.04 -1.69 9.49
CA LEU A 111 5.57 -1.69 9.51
C LEU A 111 5.01 -2.95 8.81
N THR A 112 5.82 -4.00 8.68
CA THR A 112 5.37 -5.24 8.03
C THR A 112 4.00 -5.60 8.53
N SER A 113 3.10 -5.87 7.58
CA SER A 113 1.73 -6.27 7.85
C SER A 113 1.75 -7.52 8.72
N ASN A 114 1.81 -7.32 10.02
CA ASN A 114 1.56 -8.35 11.00
C ASN A 114 0.05 -8.66 10.98
N LEU A 115 -0.45 -9.09 9.84
CA LEU A 115 -1.67 -9.86 9.82
C LEU A 115 -1.34 -11.15 10.56
N ALA A 116 -1.41 -11.07 11.90
CA ALA A 116 -1.15 -12.22 12.75
C ALA A 116 -1.98 -13.39 12.22
N PRO A 117 -1.40 -14.58 12.06
CA PRO A 117 -2.16 -15.73 11.61
C PRO A 117 -3.37 -15.93 12.52
N LEU A 118 -4.54 -16.07 11.93
CA LEU A 118 -5.74 -16.47 12.65
C LEU A 118 -5.63 -17.96 12.94
N GLU A 119 -5.24 -18.32 14.15
CA GLU A 119 -5.23 -19.71 14.60
C GLU A 119 -6.50 -19.96 15.40
N ILE A 120 -7.32 -20.88 14.90
CA ILE A 120 -8.63 -21.24 15.47
C ILE A 120 -8.61 -22.73 15.76
N ASN A 121 -8.90 -23.11 17.00
CA ASN A 121 -9.09 -24.49 17.39
C ASN A 121 -10.58 -24.70 17.70
N VAL A 122 -11.19 -25.61 16.95
CA VAL A 122 -12.60 -25.98 17.12
C VAL A 122 -12.66 -27.24 17.97
N GLY A 123 -12.93 -27.09 19.25
CA GLY A 123 -13.04 -28.18 20.21
C GLY A 123 -14.48 -28.47 20.65
N LYS A 124 -14.64 -29.49 21.47
CA LYS A 124 -15.95 -29.81 22.08
C LYS A 124 -16.49 -28.72 23.01
N GLN A 125 -15.65 -27.77 23.41
CA GLN A 125 -15.98 -26.69 24.36
C GLN A 125 -16.14 -25.32 23.69
N GLY A 126 -16.01 -25.22 22.35
CA GLY A 126 -16.13 -23.95 21.63
C GLY A 126 -14.89 -23.62 20.79
N VAL A 127 -14.74 -22.35 20.44
CA VAL A 127 -13.64 -21.84 19.62
C VAL A 127 -12.57 -21.23 20.52
N GLU A 128 -11.37 -21.80 20.49
CA GLU A 128 -10.19 -21.21 21.15
C GLU A 128 -9.34 -20.46 20.14
N THR A 129 -9.00 -19.21 20.45
CA THR A 129 -8.13 -18.38 19.61
C THR A 129 -7.31 -17.41 20.46
N LYS A 130 -6.12 -17.07 19.97
CA LYS A 130 -5.24 -16.08 20.63
C LYS A 130 -5.68 -14.62 20.40
N LEU A 131 -6.67 -14.40 19.56
CA LEU A 131 -7.22 -13.07 19.28
C LEU A 131 -8.41 -12.80 20.19
N THR A 132 -8.74 -11.51 20.40
CA THR A 132 -9.94 -11.10 21.13
C THR A 132 -11.18 -11.50 20.35
N VAL A 133 -11.66 -12.70 20.57
CA VAL A 133 -12.83 -13.26 19.90
C VAL A 133 -13.98 -13.28 20.89
N ARG A 134 -15.09 -12.68 20.47
CA ARG A 134 -16.37 -12.87 21.19
C ARG A 134 -17.12 -13.97 20.46
N GLU A 135 -17.29 -15.12 21.11
CA GLU A 135 -18.17 -16.17 20.61
C GLU A 135 -19.61 -15.64 20.49
N SER A 136 -20.20 -15.84 19.34
CA SER A 136 -21.61 -15.65 19.11
C SER A 136 -22.11 -16.84 18.31
N GLY A 137 -22.60 -17.86 18.99
CA GLY A 137 -23.20 -19.02 18.33
C GLY A 137 -23.96 -19.88 19.31
N ASP A 138 -25.10 -20.41 18.88
CA ASP A 138 -25.87 -21.41 19.62
C ASP A 138 -25.04 -22.70 19.75
N LYS A 139 -24.79 -23.12 20.99
CA LYS A 139 -24.02 -24.31 21.35
C LYS A 139 -24.59 -25.65 20.82
N LYS A 140 -25.69 -25.62 20.09
CA LYS A 140 -26.40 -26.80 19.60
C LYS A 140 -26.10 -27.19 18.15
N ASP A 141 -25.59 -26.26 17.31
CA ASP A 141 -25.32 -26.56 15.90
C ASP A 141 -23.83 -26.76 15.69
N ILE A 142 -23.39 -28.02 15.69
CA ILE A 142 -21.99 -28.44 15.56
C ILE A 142 -21.45 -28.18 14.12
N THR A 143 -22.26 -27.67 13.21
CA THR A 143 -21.93 -27.48 11.80
C THR A 143 -21.55 -26.03 11.45
N SER A 144 -21.65 -25.10 12.40
CA SER A 144 -21.38 -23.68 12.18
C SER A 144 -20.61 -23.06 13.35
N TYR A 145 -19.51 -22.38 13.04
CA TYR A 145 -18.66 -21.68 14.00
C TYR A 145 -18.62 -20.20 13.66
N LYS A 146 -19.05 -19.34 14.59
CA LYS A 146 -19.13 -17.91 14.39
C LYS A 146 -18.29 -17.16 15.41
N PHE A 147 -17.45 -16.23 14.94
CA PHE A 147 -16.56 -15.46 15.80
C PHE A 147 -16.33 -14.05 15.23
N ALA A 148 -16.07 -13.10 16.10
CA ALA A 148 -15.74 -11.73 15.71
C ALA A 148 -14.23 -11.54 15.67
N VAL A 149 -13.75 -10.91 14.61
CA VAL A 149 -12.33 -10.53 14.43
C VAL A 149 -12.27 -9.01 14.33
N ALA A 150 -11.44 -8.40 15.17
CA ALA A 150 -11.11 -7.00 15.09
C ALA A 150 -9.67 -6.88 14.54
N PRO A 151 -9.48 -6.61 13.24
CA PRO A 151 -8.15 -6.45 12.68
C PRO A 151 -7.48 -5.20 13.25
N ALA A 152 -6.18 -5.27 13.54
CA ALA A 152 -5.40 -4.12 14.00
C ALA A 152 -5.08 -3.14 12.86
N TYR A 153 -4.96 -3.66 11.64
CA TYR A 153 -4.58 -2.90 10.43
C TYR A 153 -5.40 -3.37 9.23
N LEU A 154 -5.55 -2.48 8.26
CA LEU A 154 -6.06 -2.84 6.94
C LEU A 154 -4.93 -3.45 6.10
N PRO A 155 -5.23 -4.45 5.24
CA PRO A 155 -4.27 -4.95 4.26
C PRO A 155 -3.98 -3.88 3.20
N LEU A 156 -2.84 -3.96 2.53
CA LEU A 156 -2.62 -3.17 1.32
C LEU A 156 -3.64 -3.57 0.24
N PRO A 157 -4.16 -2.61 -0.54
CA PRO A 157 -5.11 -2.89 -1.61
C PRO A 157 -4.42 -3.64 -2.75
N ILE A 158 -4.66 -4.94 -2.86
CA ILE A 158 -4.03 -5.81 -3.87
C ILE A 158 -4.51 -5.40 -5.27
N PRO A 159 -3.60 -5.10 -6.22
CA PRO A 159 -3.99 -4.75 -7.59
C PRO A 159 -4.75 -5.88 -8.29
N ALA A 160 -5.81 -5.54 -9.01
CA ALA A 160 -6.63 -6.52 -9.69
C ALA A 160 -5.82 -7.37 -10.68
N GLY A 161 -6.14 -8.68 -10.76
CA GLY A 161 -5.49 -9.62 -11.68
C GLY A 161 -4.05 -10.00 -11.31
N THR A 162 -3.52 -9.54 -10.18
CA THR A 162 -2.17 -9.90 -9.71
C THR A 162 -2.22 -11.01 -8.65
N LYS A 163 -1.09 -11.71 -8.49
CA LYS A 163 -0.86 -12.66 -7.39
C LYS A 163 -0.02 -12.05 -6.27
N LEU A 164 0.09 -10.73 -6.26
CA LEU A 164 0.88 -9.99 -5.28
C LEU A 164 0.20 -10.00 -3.90
N GLY A 165 0.97 -9.61 -2.92
CA GLY A 165 0.55 -9.46 -1.55
C GLY A 165 0.44 -10.77 -0.78
N GLU A 166 0.77 -10.69 0.48
CA GLU A 166 0.47 -11.74 1.43
C GLU A 166 -0.94 -11.53 1.98
N GLY A 167 -1.81 -12.52 1.82
CA GLY A 167 -3.12 -12.51 2.44
C GLY A 167 -3.03 -12.84 3.93
N GLN A 168 -4.12 -12.63 4.64
CA GLN A 168 -4.24 -13.06 6.02
C GLN A 168 -4.23 -14.57 6.09
N LYS A 169 -3.23 -15.15 6.77
CA LYS A 169 -3.16 -16.58 7.01
C LYS A 169 -4.20 -16.98 8.05
N ILE A 170 -4.98 -18.02 7.74
CA ILE A 170 -5.96 -18.59 8.65
C ILE A 170 -5.75 -20.11 8.75
N LYS A 171 -5.69 -20.62 9.97
CA LYS A 171 -5.57 -22.06 10.26
C LYS A 171 -6.68 -22.45 11.19
N VAL A 172 -7.45 -23.47 10.81
CA VAL A 172 -8.56 -24.00 11.62
C VAL A 172 -8.33 -25.47 11.87
N THR A 173 -8.17 -25.84 13.13
CA THR A 173 -7.97 -27.22 13.58
C THR A 173 -9.19 -27.75 14.32
N GLY A 174 -9.33 -29.06 14.43
CA GLY A 174 -10.44 -29.70 15.16
C GLY A 174 -11.73 -29.90 14.37
N LEU A 175 -11.77 -29.48 13.10
CA LEU A 175 -12.92 -29.72 12.22
C LEU A 175 -13.12 -31.22 11.96
N LYS A 176 -14.38 -31.67 11.87
CA LYS A 176 -14.72 -33.00 11.39
C LYS A 176 -14.38 -33.10 9.89
N LYS A 177 -14.20 -34.34 9.40
CA LYS A 177 -13.98 -34.59 7.97
C LYS A 177 -15.17 -34.04 7.16
N GLY A 178 -14.91 -33.11 6.24
CA GLY A 178 -15.93 -32.46 5.40
C GLY A 178 -15.34 -31.28 4.67
N PHE A 179 -16.20 -30.53 3.99
CA PHE A 179 -15.89 -29.26 3.35
C PHE A 179 -16.54 -28.13 4.12
N TYR A 180 -15.84 -27.01 4.23
CA TYR A 180 -16.29 -25.85 5.00
C TYR A 180 -16.11 -24.58 4.19
N ALA A 181 -17.13 -23.74 4.19
CA ALA A 181 -17.09 -22.39 3.65
C ALA A 181 -16.88 -21.40 4.80
N LEU A 182 -15.99 -20.44 4.58
CA LEU A 182 -15.82 -19.27 5.42
C LEU A 182 -16.58 -18.10 4.81
N THR A 183 -17.45 -17.50 5.59
CA THR A 183 -18.04 -16.20 5.26
C THR A 183 -17.49 -15.13 6.18
N ILE A 184 -17.33 -13.91 5.64
CA ILE A 184 -17.01 -12.70 6.39
C ILE A 184 -18.17 -11.74 6.22
N ASN A 185 -18.82 -11.37 7.32
CA ASN A 185 -20.03 -10.55 7.34
C ASN A 185 -21.16 -11.07 6.43
N GLY A 186 -21.20 -12.39 6.23
CA GLY A 186 -22.22 -13.07 5.42
C GLY A 186 -21.80 -13.34 3.96
N GLU A 187 -20.71 -12.77 3.48
CA GLU A 187 -20.18 -13.03 2.14
C GLU A 187 -19.16 -14.18 2.18
N GLU A 188 -19.32 -15.16 1.29
CA GLU A 188 -18.40 -16.29 1.17
C GLU A 188 -17.07 -15.81 0.58
N VAL A 189 -15.98 -16.07 1.30
CA VAL A 189 -14.64 -15.66 0.88
C VAL A 189 -13.74 -16.84 0.52
N LEU A 190 -13.99 -18.01 1.11
CA LEU A 190 -13.13 -19.18 0.91
C LEU A 190 -13.86 -20.46 1.29
N SER A 191 -13.66 -21.52 0.50
CA SER A 191 -14.14 -22.86 0.83
C SER A 191 -13.07 -23.92 0.61
N ALA A 192 -12.94 -24.86 1.54
CA ALA A 192 -11.92 -25.91 1.50
C ALA A 192 -12.29 -27.13 2.36
N SER A 193 -11.54 -28.21 2.18
CA SER A 193 -11.65 -29.38 3.03
C SER A 193 -11.10 -29.10 4.45
N ALA A 194 -11.58 -29.84 5.45
CA ALA A 194 -11.07 -29.77 6.82
C ALA A 194 -9.55 -29.94 6.91
N GLN A 195 -8.98 -30.78 6.05
CA GLN A 195 -7.53 -30.97 5.97
C GLN A 195 -6.82 -29.68 5.53
N LYS A 196 -7.30 -29.02 4.48
CA LYS A 196 -6.73 -27.75 3.99
C LYS A 196 -6.84 -26.63 5.04
N TRP A 197 -7.94 -26.57 5.76
CA TRP A 197 -8.11 -25.64 6.88
C TRP A 197 -7.07 -25.89 7.98
N ALA A 198 -6.76 -27.16 8.28
CA ALA A 198 -5.75 -27.52 9.27
C ALA A 198 -4.30 -27.25 8.80
N GLU A 199 -4.03 -27.35 7.49
CA GLU A 199 -2.74 -26.98 6.90
C GLU A 199 -2.52 -25.46 6.93
N GLY A 200 -3.60 -24.68 6.82
CA GLY A 200 -3.61 -23.23 6.72
C GLY A 200 -3.91 -22.73 5.31
N LEU A 201 -4.70 -21.69 5.26
CA LEU A 201 -5.16 -21.03 4.03
C LEU A 201 -4.86 -19.55 4.08
N GLU A 202 -4.98 -18.89 2.95
CA GLU A 202 -4.71 -17.46 2.81
C GLU A 202 -5.97 -16.75 2.32
N ILE A 203 -6.39 -15.72 3.05
CA ILE A 203 -7.54 -14.86 2.70
C ILE A 203 -6.98 -13.62 2.01
N LYS A 204 -7.43 -13.36 0.77
CA LYS A 204 -7.07 -12.18 -0.04
C LYS A 204 -8.29 -11.36 -0.47
N GLN A 205 -9.43 -11.59 0.15
CA GLN A 205 -10.70 -10.92 -0.18
C GLN A 205 -11.57 -10.76 1.08
N GLY A 206 -12.66 -10.04 0.96
CA GLY A 206 -13.57 -9.74 2.05
C GLY A 206 -13.48 -8.27 2.49
N ASP A 207 -14.24 -7.92 3.52
CA ASP A 207 -14.50 -6.54 3.91
C ASP A 207 -13.26 -5.69 4.19
N SER A 208 -12.21 -6.24 4.80
CA SER A 208 -10.97 -5.48 5.03
C SER A 208 -10.28 -5.08 3.72
N TYR A 209 -10.30 -5.97 2.72
CA TYR A 209 -9.74 -5.68 1.39
C TYR A 209 -10.62 -4.67 0.64
N ASN A 210 -11.95 -4.82 0.72
CA ASN A 210 -12.90 -3.87 0.14
C ASN A 210 -12.74 -2.49 0.77
N GLN A 211 -12.58 -2.40 2.10
CA GLN A 211 -12.32 -1.16 2.81
C GLN A 211 -11.00 -0.52 2.36
N SER A 212 -9.93 -1.31 2.17
CA SER A 212 -8.64 -0.82 1.67
C SER A 212 -8.74 -0.25 0.26
N HIS A 213 -9.48 -0.92 -0.63
CA HIS A 213 -9.70 -0.42 -1.99
C HIS A 213 -10.49 0.89 -1.99
N GLN A 214 -11.57 0.98 -1.21
CA GLN A 214 -12.35 2.21 -1.06
C GLN A 214 -11.50 3.36 -0.49
N LEU A 215 -10.68 3.07 0.52
CA LEU A 215 -9.75 4.03 1.10
C LEU A 215 -8.74 4.54 0.06
N ARG A 216 -8.18 3.64 -0.76
CA ARG A 216 -7.29 4.02 -1.86
C ARG A 216 -7.97 4.96 -2.85
N GLU A 217 -9.22 4.67 -3.24
CA GLU A 217 -9.98 5.53 -4.15
C GLU A 217 -10.21 6.92 -3.58
N LEU A 218 -10.57 7.02 -2.29
CA LEU A 218 -10.73 8.30 -1.60
C LEU A 218 -9.40 9.09 -1.59
N ILE A 219 -8.29 8.44 -1.26
CA ILE A 219 -6.96 9.06 -1.24
C ILE A 219 -6.56 9.51 -2.65
N THR A 220 -6.77 8.68 -3.67
CA THR A 220 -6.45 9.00 -5.06
C THR A 220 -7.25 10.22 -5.52
N LYS A 221 -8.55 10.25 -5.23
CA LYS A 221 -9.42 11.38 -5.57
C LYS A 221 -9.00 12.66 -4.85
N LYS A 222 -8.70 12.56 -3.54
CA LYS A 222 -8.18 13.70 -2.77
C LYS A 222 -6.88 14.22 -3.36
N ASN A 223 -5.94 13.34 -3.72
CA ASN A 223 -4.65 13.73 -4.30
C ASN A 223 -4.81 14.38 -5.69
N GLU A 224 -5.74 13.91 -6.52
CA GLU A 224 -6.08 14.50 -7.81
C GLU A 224 -6.57 15.95 -7.65
N LEU A 225 -7.51 16.18 -6.73
CA LEU A 225 -8.03 17.53 -6.46
C LEU A 225 -6.95 18.44 -5.86
N PHE A 226 -6.13 17.92 -4.95
CA PHE A 226 -4.99 18.64 -4.40
C PHE A 226 -3.98 19.03 -5.49
N PHE A 227 -3.73 18.14 -6.45
CA PHE A 227 -2.86 18.43 -7.59
C PHE A 227 -3.42 19.60 -8.42
N TYR A 228 -4.72 19.64 -8.70
CA TYR A 228 -5.35 20.76 -9.43
C TYR A 228 -5.30 22.05 -8.63
N GLN A 229 -5.41 22.00 -7.32
CA GLN A 229 -5.27 23.17 -6.45
C GLN A 229 -3.83 23.68 -6.41
N TYR A 230 -2.87 22.79 -6.21
CA TYR A 230 -1.45 23.11 -6.09
C TYR A 230 -0.82 23.54 -7.43
N ARG A 231 -1.26 22.92 -8.52
CA ARG A 231 -0.87 23.27 -9.89
C ARG A 231 -2.10 23.56 -10.73
N PRO A 232 -2.72 24.72 -10.53
CA PRO A 232 -3.93 25.09 -11.28
C PRO A 232 -3.56 25.27 -12.74
N GLN A 233 -3.62 24.21 -13.53
CA GLN A 233 -2.94 24.15 -14.80
C GLN A 233 -3.86 23.97 -15.97
N ASN A 234 -4.00 25.08 -16.59
CA ASN A 234 -4.03 25.03 -18.04
C ASN A 234 -2.72 25.67 -18.54
N ARG A 235 -1.96 25.04 -19.43
CA ARG A 235 -0.77 25.65 -20.08
C ARG A 235 -1.08 27.00 -20.68
N THR A 236 -2.32 27.22 -21.13
CA THR A 236 -2.87 28.48 -21.62
C THR A 236 -2.79 29.60 -20.58
N TYR A 237 -2.95 29.30 -19.29
CA TYR A 237 -2.82 30.29 -18.20
C TYR A 237 -1.38 30.58 -17.78
N ILE A 238 -0.44 29.72 -18.14
CA ILE A 238 0.99 29.87 -17.77
C ILE A 238 1.77 30.51 -18.90
N LEU A 239 1.64 29.98 -20.12
CA LEU A 239 2.46 30.32 -21.26
C LEU A 239 1.65 30.80 -22.48
N GLY A 240 0.32 30.71 -22.42
CA GLY A 240 -0.57 31.04 -23.52
C GLY A 240 -1.16 32.47 -23.46
N PHE A 241 -2.07 32.73 -24.37
CA PHE A 241 -2.73 34.04 -24.51
C PHE A 241 -3.61 34.40 -23.30
N ARG A 242 -3.94 33.45 -22.42
CA ARG A 242 -4.71 33.71 -21.18
C ARG A 242 -3.82 33.78 -19.93
N SER A 243 -2.52 33.97 -20.08
CA SER A 243 -1.60 34.12 -18.95
C SER A 243 -1.95 35.31 -18.01
N TYR A 244 -2.63 36.33 -18.53
CA TYR A 244 -3.15 37.45 -17.74
C TYR A 244 -4.28 37.05 -16.76
N GLU A 245 -4.91 35.89 -16.96
CA GLU A 245 -5.96 35.36 -16.08
C GLU A 245 -5.39 34.50 -14.96
N GLN A 246 -4.09 34.23 -14.96
CA GLN A 246 -3.44 33.41 -13.95
C GLN A 246 -3.71 33.97 -12.54
N GLY A 247 -4.21 33.09 -11.64
CA GLY A 247 -4.58 33.49 -10.28
C GLY A 247 -5.96 34.10 -10.11
N ARG A 248 -6.70 34.43 -11.19
CA ARG A 248 -8.06 34.96 -11.10
C ARG A 248 -9.16 33.96 -10.82
N HIS A 249 -8.79 32.68 -10.77
CA HIS A 249 -9.69 31.56 -10.43
C HIS A 249 -9.56 31.11 -8.97
N SER A 250 -9.11 32.01 -8.09
CA SER A 250 -8.92 31.73 -6.66
C SER A 250 -10.17 31.16 -5.98
N VAL A 251 -11.35 31.67 -6.32
CA VAL A 251 -12.62 31.16 -5.77
C VAL A 251 -12.79 29.66 -6.04
N GLY A 252 -12.57 29.21 -7.28
CA GLY A 252 -12.66 27.80 -7.62
C GLY A 252 -11.59 26.94 -6.93
N LEU A 253 -10.41 27.50 -6.65
CA LEU A 253 -9.37 26.83 -5.88
C LEU A 253 -9.76 26.69 -4.40
N ASP A 254 -10.41 27.72 -3.84
CA ASP A 254 -10.93 27.69 -2.47
C ASP A 254 -12.06 26.65 -2.34
N GLU A 255 -12.93 26.54 -3.33
CA GLU A 255 -13.98 25.52 -3.39
C GLU A 255 -13.38 24.09 -3.42
N LEU A 256 -12.28 23.88 -4.15
CA LEU A 256 -11.55 22.61 -4.12
C LEU A 256 -11.06 22.27 -2.71
N SER A 257 -10.63 23.27 -1.93
CA SER A 257 -10.23 23.05 -0.53
C SER A 257 -11.34 22.44 0.30
N LEU A 258 -12.58 22.87 0.12
CA LEU A 258 -13.74 22.31 0.84
C LEU A 258 -13.95 20.84 0.51
N ILE A 259 -13.84 20.48 -0.77
CA ILE A 259 -13.98 19.08 -1.20
C ILE A 259 -12.80 18.22 -0.68
N ILE A 260 -11.59 18.77 -0.71
CA ILE A 260 -10.40 18.10 -0.17
C ILE A 260 -10.57 17.82 1.32
N HIS A 261 -10.97 18.81 2.13
CA HIS A 261 -11.22 18.64 3.57
C HIS A 261 -12.35 17.62 3.85
N TRP A 262 -13.40 17.62 3.03
CA TRP A 262 -14.45 16.60 3.13
C TRP A 262 -13.90 15.20 2.88
N LEU A 263 -13.10 15.02 1.81
CA LEU A 263 -12.45 13.73 1.51
C LEU A 263 -11.47 13.31 2.62
N GLU A 264 -10.71 14.25 3.20
CA GLU A 264 -9.84 13.98 4.35
C GLU A 264 -10.63 13.47 5.55
N SER A 265 -11.80 14.04 5.81
CA SER A 265 -12.70 13.56 6.87
C SER A 265 -13.21 12.14 6.60
N GLN A 266 -13.56 11.82 5.33
CA GLN A 266 -13.94 10.46 4.94
C GLN A 266 -12.74 9.48 5.08
N ILE A 267 -11.55 9.88 4.68
CA ILE A 267 -10.33 9.11 4.85
C ILE A 267 -10.07 8.83 6.32
N ALA A 268 -10.14 9.84 7.18
CA ALA A 268 -9.90 9.71 8.63
C ALA A 268 -10.83 8.69 9.31
N THR A 269 -12.07 8.59 8.85
CA THR A 269 -13.01 7.57 9.35
C THR A 269 -12.78 6.19 8.71
N SER A 270 -12.32 6.16 7.47
CA SER A 270 -12.13 4.93 6.69
C SER A 270 -10.82 4.21 6.96
N VAL A 271 -9.83 4.86 7.60
CA VAL A 271 -8.56 4.20 7.98
C VAL A 271 -8.72 3.24 9.16
N VAL A 272 -9.78 3.38 9.94
CA VAL A 272 -10.01 2.53 11.11
C VAL A 272 -10.58 1.19 10.67
N PRO A 273 -9.87 0.06 10.92
CA PRO A 273 -10.39 -1.26 10.56
C PRO A 273 -11.70 -1.55 11.28
N LYS A 274 -12.68 -2.08 10.55
CA LYS A 274 -13.97 -2.48 11.12
C LYS A 274 -13.88 -3.90 11.65
N ALA A 275 -14.54 -4.14 12.79
CA ALA A 275 -14.74 -5.48 13.30
C ALA A 275 -15.56 -6.31 12.30
N GLN A 276 -15.19 -7.57 12.10
CA GLN A 276 -15.77 -8.48 11.13
C GLN A 276 -16.30 -9.72 11.82
N ILE A 277 -17.38 -10.26 11.29
CA ILE A 277 -17.96 -11.51 11.77
C ILE A 277 -17.56 -12.61 10.79
N PHE A 278 -16.70 -13.50 11.25
CA PHE A 278 -16.32 -14.70 10.55
C PHE A 278 -17.28 -15.84 10.89
N GLN A 279 -17.74 -16.56 9.90
CA GLN A 279 -18.53 -17.75 10.11
C GLN A 279 -18.00 -18.89 9.22
N LEU A 280 -17.59 -19.97 9.85
CA LEU A 280 -17.21 -21.20 9.19
C LEU A 280 -18.36 -22.19 9.26
N LYS A 281 -18.87 -22.62 8.12
CA LYS A 281 -20.03 -23.52 8.01
C LYS A 281 -19.69 -24.74 7.16
N GLU A 282 -20.12 -25.93 7.61
CA GLU A 282 -20.01 -27.15 6.79
C GLU A 282 -20.90 -27.05 5.56
N ILE A 283 -20.34 -27.41 4.41
CA ILE A 283 -21.05 -27.52 3.13
C ILE A 283 -21.41 -28.99 2.93
N LYS A 284 -22.68 -29.26 2.67
CA LYS A 284 -23.18 -30.60 2.37
C LYS A 284 -22.96 -30.95 0.90
#